data_ae3a8ed410bcda45d9570ade10a69bba
#
_entry.id   ae3a8ed410bcda45d9570ade10a69bba
#
_cell.length_a   1.000
_cell.length_b   1.000
_cell.length_c   1.000
_cell.angle_alpha   90.00
_cell.angle_beta   90.00
_cell.angle_gamma   90.00
#
_symmetry.space_group_name_H-M   'P 1'
#
loop_
_entity.id
_entity.type
_entity.pdbx_description
1 polymer ?
#
loop_
_entity_poly.entity_id
_entity_poly.type
_entity_poly.pdbx_seq_one_letter_code
_entity_poly.pdbx_strand_id
1 'polypeptide(L)'
;EFGYGEPLLLECLCNDEETLFVLHTVSRDGFGHERRADRAANLLLDHATFNHLPRHVTSRDVGAFGEKGRLISLGDAGEFFHLTDYAEGAPYASDLHRIGDSNTLTARDKDRAIGLADYLADIHAAKGSDALLYRRRIRDLIGHGEGIMGILDSYPSDFTLAPPDRLEAIEKQCLHWRWKIKDAVHRLSQVHGDFHPWNVLFQEGTDLALLDRSRGAWGEPADDVSAMSINYIFFSLRQSGRLVGPFRELYDL
;
A
#
# COMPACT_ATOMS: atom_id res chain seq x y z
N GLU A 1 16.09 -26.61 -10.94
CA GLU A 1 14.62 -26.63 -10.88
C GLU A 1 14.09 -25.19 -10.85
N PHE A 2 13.18 -24.86 -11.75
CA PHE A 2 12.52 -23.56 -11.79
C PHE A 2 11.16 -23.70 -11.09
N GLY A 3 11.06 -23.27 -9.82
CA GLY A 3 9.82 -23.26 -9.06
C GLY A 3 9.89 -22.29 -7.90
N TYR A 4 8.76 -21.73 -7.51
CA TYR A 4 8.67 -20.74 -6.43
C TYR A 4 8.62 -21.37 -5.03
N GLY A 5 8.82 -22.69 -4.89
CA GLY A 5 8.85 -23.41 -3.63
C GLY A 5 9.25 -24.87 -3.79
N GLU A 6 9.35 -25.59 -2.68
CA GLU A 6 9.66 -27.02 -2.65
C GLU A 6 8.38 -27.79 -2.31
N PRO A 7 7.83 -28.58 -3.26
CA PRO A 7 6.68 -29.44 -2.97
C PRO A 7 7.08 -30.59 -2.04
N LEU A 8 6.28 -30.87 -1.05
CA LEU A 8 6.43 -32.01 -0.14
C LEU A 8 5.34 -33.04 -0.41
N LEU A 9 5.73 -34.30 -0.63
CA LEU A 9 4.80 -35.41 -0.68
C LEU A 9 4.39 -35.79 0.74
N LEU A 10 3.09 -35.81 0.99
CA LEU A 10 2.51 -36.23 2.25
C LEU A 10 1.80 -37.59 2.05
N GLU A 11 2.18 -38.58 2.84
CA GLU A 11 1.49 -39.84 2.95
C GLU A 11 0.60 -39.79 4.19
N CYS A 12 -0.72 -39.79 3.98
CA CYS A 12 -1.70 -39.67 5.05
C CYS A 12 -2.59 -40.90 5.12
N LEU A 13 -2.91 -41.35 6.32
CA LEU A 13 -3.91 -42.37 6.55
C LEU A 13 -5.27 -41.68 6.79
N CYS A 14 -6.16 -41.78 5.81
CA CYS A 14 -7.49 -41.18 5.87
C CYS A 14 -8.54 -42.32 5.90
N ASN A 15 -9.26 -42.48 7.00
CA ASN A 15 -10.25 -43.58 7.20
C ASN A 15 -9.70 -44.98 6.88
N ASP A 16 -8.48 -45.26 7.36
CA ASP A 16 -7.74 -46.50 7.13
C ASP A 16 -7.28 -46.75 5.67
N GLU A 17 -7.38 -45.76 4.79
CA GLU A 17 -6.84 -45.78 3.44
C GLU A 17 -5.62 -44.84 3.31
N GLU A 18 -4.55 -45.35 2.71
CA GLU A 18 -3.39 -44.50 2.36
C GLU A 18 -3.74 -43.53 1.24
N THR A 19 -3.57 -42.24 1.52
CA THR A 19 -3.83 -41.19 0.55
C THR A 19 -2.60 -40.29 0.43
N LEU A 20 -2.23 -39.95 -0.80
CA LEU A 20 -1.10 -39.09 -1.11
C LEU A 20 -1.58 -37.66 -1.39
N PHE A 21 -0.93 -36.69 -0.76
CA PHE A 21 -1.14 -35.27 -1.00
C PHE A 21 0.19 -34.61 -1.32
N VAL A 22 0.13 -33.46 -2.00
CA VAL A 22 1.30 -32.60 -2.20
C VAL A 22 1.04 -31.28 -1.49
N LEU A 23 1.93 -30.94 -0.57
CA LEU A 23 1.91 -29.66 0.13
C LEU A 23 2.87 -28.70 -0.58
N HIS A 24 2.35 -27.58 -1.02
CA HIS A 24 3.11 -26.53 -1.68
C HIS A 24 3.35 -25.34 -0.74
N THR A 25 4.54 -24.77 -0.84
CA THR A 25 4.86 -23.47 -0.23
C THR A 25 5.44 -22.56 -1.29
N VAL A 26 5.36 -21.26 -1.09
CA VAL A 26 5.96 -20.26 -1.96
C VAL A 26 7.15 -19.63 -1.26
N SER A 27 8.32 -19.67 -1.88
CA SER A 27 9.55 -19.08 -1.36
C SER A 27 9.58 -17.57 -1.63
N ARG A 28 10.37 -16.85 -0.81
CA ARG A 28 10.61 -15.42 -1.03
C ARG A 28 11.51 -15.22 -2.24
N ASP A 29 11.09 -14.39 -3.18
CA ASP A 29 11.87 -13.99 -4.37
C ASP A 29 11.54 -12.55 -4.82
N GLY A 30 12.10 -12.13 -5.97
CA GLY A 30 11.90 -10.80 -6.57
C GLY A 30 10.77 -10.73 -7.60
N PHE A 31 9.95 -11.80 -7.73
CA PHE A 31 8.89 -11.90 -8.73
C PHE A 31 7.49 -11.68 -8.15
N GLY A 32 7.39 -10.92 -7.07
CA GLY A 32 6.12 -10.60 -6.43
C GLY A 32 5.87 -11.41 -5.16
N HIS A 33 6.87 -12.14 -4.65
CA HIS A 33 6.77 -12.96 -3.44
C HIS A 33 7.63 -12.43 -2.28
N GLU A 34 7.99 -11.15 -2.32
CA GLU A 34 8.89 -10.54 -1.34
C GLU A 34 8.31 -10.54 0.07
N ARG A 35 6.98 -10.33 0.21
CA ARG A 35 6.27 -10.27 1.49
C ARG A 35 5.58 -11.61 1.78
N ARG A 36 5.37 -11.91 3.06
CA ARG A 36 4.54 -13.06 3.47
C ARG A 36 3.10 -12.93 2.96
N ALA A 37 2.56 -11.72 2.96
CA ALA A 37 1.21 -11.44 2.46
C ALA A 37 1.06 -11.77 0.97
N ASP A 38 2.06 -11.47 0.14
CA ASP A 38 2.04 -11.81 -1.28
C ASP A 38 1.93 -13.31 -1.49
N ARG A 39 2.73 -14.07 -0.74
CA ARG A 39 2.74 -15.54 -0.81
C ARG A 39 1.43 -16.15 -0.32
N ALA A 40 0.83 -15.57 0.72
CA ALA A 40 -0.49 -15.97 1.19
C ALA A 40 -1.56 -15.70 0.14
N ALA A 41 -1.54 -14.51 -0.49
CA ALA A 41 -2.48 -14.14 -1.55
C ALA A 41 -2.40 -15.10 -2.75
N ASN A 42 -1.19 -15.53 -3.16
CA ASN A 42 -1.03 -16.50 -4.24
C ASN A 42 -1.67 -17.84 -3.89
N LEU A 43 -1.38 -18.39 -2.69
CA LEU A 43 -1.93 -19.69 -2.27
C LEU A 43 -3.45 -19.65 -2.11
N LEU A 44 -4.00 -18.54 -1.61
CA LEU A 44 -5.45 -18.33 -1.53
C LEU A 44 -6.09 -18.28 -2.91
N LEU A 45 -5.45 -17.59 -3.88
CA LEU A 45 -5.91 -17.55 -5.26
C LEU A 45 -5.86 -18.92 -5.92
N ASP A 46 -4.79 -19.69 -5.69
CA ASP A 46 -4.65 -21.06 -6.18
C ASP A 46 -5.81 -21.94 -5.66
N HIS A 47 -6.08 -21.87 -4.36
CA HIS A 47 -7.18 -22.63 -3.76
C HIS A 47 -8.55 -22.23 -4.34
N ALA A 48 -8.78 -20.96 -4.54
CA ALA A 48 -10.03 -20.44 -5.11
C ALA A 48 -10.24 -20.82 -6.57
N THR A 49 -9.18 -21.12 -7.33
CA THR A 49 -9.26 -21.25 -8.80
C THR A 49 -9.00 -22.67 -9.34
N PHE A 50 -8.15 -23.47 -8.70
CA PHE A 50 -7.72 -24.78 -9.20
C PHE A 50 -8.90 -25.70 -9.55
N ASN A 51 -9.90 -25.75 -8.68
CA ASN A 51 -11.05 -26.64 -8.83
C ASN A 51 -12.03 -26.20 -9.93
N HIS A 52 -11.84 -25.00 -10.52
CA HIS A 52 -12.66 -24.50 -11.62
C HIS A 52 -12.08 -24.80 -13.00
N LEU A 53 -10.86 -25.35 -13.07
CA LEU A 53 -10.19 -25.65 -14.34
C LEU A 53 -10.28 -27.15 -14.65
N PRO A 54 -10.80 -27.57 -15.85
CA PRO A 54 -10.87 -28.97 -16.24
C PRO A 54 -9.47 -29.64 -16.25
N ARG A 55 -9.39 -30.84 -15.73
CA ARG A 55 -8.15 -31.67 -15.69
C ARG A 55 -7.04 -31.10 -14.80
N HIS A 56 -7.32 -30.09 -13.99
CA HIS A 56 -6.38 -29.59 -12.99
C HIS A 56 -6.35 -30.52 -11.76
N VAL A 57 -5.23 -30.51 -11.03
CA VAL A 57 -5.17 -31.17 -9.72
C VAL A 57 -6.15 -30.48 -8.77
N THR A 58 -6.81 -31.26 -7.92
CA THR A 58 -7.78 -30.71 -6.96
C THR A 58 -7.04 -30.05 -5.80
N SER A 59 -7.34 -28.78 -5.53
CA SER A 59 -6.94 -28.15 -4.29
C SER A 59 -7.87 -28.62 -3.16
N ARG A 60 -7.28 -29.23 -2.12
CA ARG A 60 -8.02 -29.81 -0.99
C ARG A 60 -8.19 -28.85 0.16
N ASP A 61 -7.16 -28.03 0.40
CA ASP A 61 -7.13 -27.07 1.49
C ASP A 61 -6.07 -25.99 1.20
N VAL A 62 -6.22 -24.85 1.84
CA VAL A 62 -5.22 -23.81 1.96
C VAL A 62 -5.07 -23.44 3.43
N GLY A 63 -3.86 -23.13 3.86
CA GLY A 63 -3.66 -22.90 5.28
C GLY A 63 -2.37 -22.17 5.61
N ALA A 64 -2.07 -22.12 6.90
CA ALA A 64 -0.88 -21.49 7.43
C ALA A 64 -0.16 -22.41 8.42
N PHE A 65 1.16 -22.25 8.51
CA PHE A 65 1.94 -22.81 9.60
C PHE A 65 1.85 -21.89 10.81
N GLY A 66 1.24 -22.36 11.87
CA GLY A 66 1.20 -21.71 13.17
C GLY A 66 2.48 -21.97 13.98
N GLU A 67 2.46 -21.58 15.24
CA GLU A 67 3.56 -21.85 16.17
C GLU A 67 3.82 -23.36 16.28
N LYS A 68 5.11 -23.71 16.40
CA LYS A 68 5.59 -25.11 16.52
C LYS A 68 5.19 -26.00 15.33
N GLY A 69 4.94 -25.43 14.16
CA GLY A 69 4.61 -26.17 12.94
C GLY A 69 3.17 -26.70 12.88
N ARG A 70 2.28 -26.22 13.77
CA ARG A 70 0.85 -26.58 13.70
C ARG A 70 0.24 -26.09 12.41
N LEU A 71 -0.47 -26.95 11.67
CA LEU A 71 -1.24 -26.55 10.50
C LEU A 71 -2.56 -25.89 10.94
N ILE A 72 -2.88 -24.78 10.31
CA ILE A 72 -4.13 -24.02 10.49
C ILE A 72 -4.81 -23.98 9.12
N SER A 73 -5.96 -24.66 9.00
CA SER A 73 -6.76 -24.63 7.78
C SER A 73 -7.46 -23.29 7.63
N LEU A 74 -7.53 -22.80 6.41
CA LEU A 74 -8.25 -21.60 5.97
C LEU A 74 -9.16 -21.90 4.76
N GLY A 75 -9.29 -23.18 4.37
CA GLY A 75 -10.03 -23.57 3.17
C GLY A 75 -11.53 -23.22 3.23
N ASP A 76 -12.12 -23.17 4.43
CA ASP A 76 -13.51 -22.77 4.64
C ASP A 76 -13.66 -21.26 4.96
N ALA A 77 -12.56 -20.49 4.93
CA ALA A 77 -12.62 -19.04 5.19
C ALA A 77 -13.29 -18.32 4.01
N GLY A 78 -14.28 -17.45 4.31
CA GLY A 78 -14.84 -16.53 3.34
C GLY A 78 -14.01 -15.25 3.25
N GLU A 79 -14.44 -14.20 3.97
CA GLU A 79 -13.75 -12.93 4.00
C GLU A 79 -12.76 -12.84 5.18
N PHE A 80 -11.68 -12.14 4.96
CA PHE A 80 -10.68 -11.86 5.97
C PHE A 80 -10.92 -10.49 6.60
N PHE A 81 -10.57 -10.35 7.87
CA PHE A 81 -10.71 -9.09 8.59
C PHE A 81 -9.45 -8.74 9.37
N HIS A 82 -9.26 -7.45 9.62
CA HIS A 82 -8.24 -6.92 10.50
C HIS A 82 -8.92 -6.22 11.68
N LEU A 83 -8.58 -6.59 12.89
CA LEU A 83 -9.10 -5.98 14.13
C LEU A 83 -8.00 -5.11 14.73
N THR A 84 -8.33 -3.83 14.95
CA THR A 84 -7.41 -2.84 15.55
C THR A 84 -8.04 -2.20 16.78
N ASP A 85 -7.21 -1.55 17.57
CA ASP A 85 -7.71 -0.67 18.63
C ASP A 85 -8.40 0.55 18.02
N TYR A 86 -9.39 1.08 18.74
CA TYR A 86 -10.02 2.35 18.38
C TYR A 86 -9.09 3.50 18.74
N ALA A 87 -8.88 4.42 17.80
CA ALA A 87 -8.13 5.65 18.02
C ALA A 87 -9.08 6.85 18.07
N GLU A 88 -9.02 7.62 19.14
CA GLU A 88 -9.76 8.88 19.26
C GLU A 88 -9.09 9.99 18.45
N GLY A 89 -9.90 10.95 17.97
CA GLY A 89 -9.40 12.12 17.24
C GLY A 89 -10.28 12.52 16.08
N ALA A 90 -9.97 13.68 15.49
CA ALA A 90 -10.60 14.17 14.27
C ALA A 90 -9.65 14.04 13.08
N PRO A 91 -10.12 13.58 11.91
CA PRO A 91 -9.30 13.52 10.71
C PRO A 91 -8.71 14.91 10.35
N TYR A 92 -7.43 14.95 10.02
CA TYR A 92 -6.79 16.20 9.56
C TYR A 92 -7.50 16.82 8.36
N ALA A 93 -8.14 16.01 7.55
CA ALA A 93 -9.02 16.48 6.47
C ALA A 93 -10.10 17.46 6.96
N SER A 94 -10.61 17.32 8.19
CA SER A 94 -11.57 18.25 8.78
C SER A 94 -10.98 19.65 8.99
N ASP A 95 -9.69 19.75 9.37
CA ASP A 95 -9.00 21.03 9.44
C ASP A 95 -8.85 21.66 8.05
N LEU A 96 -8.49 20.85 7.04
CA LEU A 96 -8.36 21.36 5.67
C LEU A 96 -9.71 21.85 5.11
N HIS A 97 -10.82 21.18 5.42
CA HIS A 97 -12.16 21.67 5.08
C HIS A 97 -12.45 23.02 5.76
N ARG A 98 -12.23 23.10 7.08
CA ARG A 98 -12.43 24.34 7.84
C ARG A 98 -11.55 25.50 7.31
N ILE A 99 -10.28 25.21 6.99
CA ILE A 99 -9.36 26.20 6.38
C ILE A 99 -9.89 26.65 5.01
N GLY A 100 -10.40 25.73 4.21
CA GLY A 100 -11.02 26.03 2.93
C GLY A 100 -12.23 26.96 3.08
N ASP A 101 -13.12 26.66 4.01
CA ASP A 101 -14.36 27.43 4.23
C ASP A 101 -14.08 28.82 4.82
N SER A 102 -13.12 28.92 5.75
CA SER A 102 -12.79 30.19 6.43
C SER A 102 -11.74 31.04 5.70
N ASN A 103 -10.99 30.44 4.79
CA ASN A 103 -9.80 31.01 4.14
C ASN A 103 -8.77 31.58 5.14
N THR A 104 -8.63 30.95 6.30
CA THR A 104 -7.73 31.40 7.38
C THR A 104 -6.94 30.24 7.96
N LEU A 105 -5.69 30.52 8.39
CA LEU A 105 -4.86 29.62 9.20
C LEU A 105 -4.79 30.13 10.63
N THR A 106 -4.89 29.21 11.56
CA THR A 106 -4.57 29.43 12.97
C THR A 106 -3.13 28.99 13.27
N ALA A 107 -2.59 29.39 14.43
CA ALA A 107 -1.29 28.87 14.89
C ALA A 107 -1.33 27.32 15.00
N ARG A 108 -2.43 26.75 15.51
CA ARG A 108 -2.61 25.29 15.61
C ARG A 108 -2.47 24.59 14.25
N ASP A 109 -2.98 25.16 13.18
CA ASP A 109 -2.91 24.54 11.84
C ASP A 109 -1.47 24.45 11.35
N LYS A 110 -0.68 25.49 11.61
CA LYS A 110 0.75 25.50 11.31
C LYS A 110 1.53 24.52 12.17
N ASP A 111 1.25 24.50 13.48
CA ASP A 111 1.89 23.57 14.42
C ASP A 111 1.58 22.12 14.04
N ARG A 112 0.36 21.82 13.59
CA ARG A 112 -0.03 20.49 13.08
C ARG A 112 0.72 20.13 11.80
N ALA A 113 0.83 21.04 10.83
CA ALA A 113 1.57 20.80 9.59
C ALA A 113 3.07 20.54 9.86
N ILE A 114 3.68 21.34 10.75
CA ILE A 114 5.06 21.14 11.20
C ILE A 114 5.20 19.78 11.91
N GLY A 115 4.28 19.45 12.82
CA GLY A 115 4.29 18.15 13.52
C GLY A 115 4.18 16.96 12.57
N LEU A 116 3.45 17.09 11.46
CA LEU A 116 3.40 16.05 10.41
C LEU A 116 4.75 15.92 9.68
N ALA A 117 5.39 17.05 9.37
CA ALA A 117 6.72 17.05 8.73
C ALA A 117 7.79 16.45 9.66
N ASP A 118 7.78 16.83 10.94
CA ASP A 118 8.69 16.28 11.96
C ASP A 118 8.48 14.76 12.12
N TYR A 119 7.23 14.31 12.19
CA TYR A 119 6.91 12.88 12.25
C TYR A 119 7.46 12.12 11.04
N LEU A 120 7.27 12.65 9.81
CA LEU A 120 7.82 12.03 8.60
C LEU A 120 9.35 12.03 8.63
N ALA A 121 9.99 13.12 9.05
CA ALA A 121 11.45 13.19 9.18
C ALA A 121 11.97 12.09 10.12
N ASP A 122 11.30 11.88 11.25
CA ASP A 122 11.68 10.87 12.25
C ASP A 122 11.56 9.45 11.70
N ILE A 123 10.42 9.07 11.12
CA ILE A 123 10.25 7.71 10.58
C ILE A 123 11.14 7.47 9.36
N HIS A 124 11.34 8.46 8.50
CA HIS A 124 12.19 8.37 7.32
C HIS A 124 13.69 8.31 7.65
N ALA A 125 14.11 8.70 8.86
CA ALA A 125 15.49 8.54 9.33
C ALA A 125 15.89 7.05 9.43
N ALA A 126 14.93 6.16 9.71
CA ALA A 126 15.18 4.72 9.71
C ALA A 126 15.37 4.22 8.27
N LYS A 127 16.58 3.67 7.97
CA LYS A 127 16.96 3.21 6.62
C LYS A 127 16.94 1.71 6.50
N GLY A 128 16.44 1.24 5.37
CA GLY A 128 16.50 -0.16 4.96
C GLY A 128 17.64 -0.42 3.95
N SER A 129 17.93 -1.69 3.71
CA SER A 129 18.99 -2.11 2.77
C SER A 129 18.52 -3.17 1.76
N ASP A 130 17.24 -3.53 1.76
CA ASP A 130 16.68 -4.56 0.88
C ASP A 130 16.41 -4.01 -0.53
N ALA A 131 17.31 -4.31 -1.44
CA ALA A 131 17.23 -3.84 -2.83
C ALA A 131 16.00 -4.42 -3.59
N LEU A 132 15.60 -5.66 -3.31
CA LEU A 132 14.42 -6.26 -3.92
C LEU A 132 13.17 -5.53 -3.48
N LEU A 133 13.06 -5.25 -2.19
CA LEU A 133 11.93 -4.53 -1.62
C LEU A 133 11.84 -3.09 -2.15
N TYR A 134 12.99 -2.39 -2.28
CA TYR A 134 12.99 -1.03 -2.85
C TYR A 134 12.50 -1.03 -4.30
N ARG A 135 13.05 -1.90 -5.15
CA ARG A 135 12.61 -2.05 -6.54
C ARG A 135 11.13 -2.41 -6.65
N ARG A 136 10.66 -3.28 -5.75
CA ARG A 136 9.24 -3.64 -5.63
C ARG A 136 8.39 -2.39 -5.35
N ARG A 137 8.76 -1.58 -4.35
CA ARG A 137 8.01 -0.38 -3.99
C ARG A 137 7.95 0.62 -5.14
N ILE A 138 9.06 0.88 -5.84
CA ILE A 138 9.05 1.75 -7.01
C ILE A 138 8.17 1.19 -8.15
N ARG A 139 8.08 -0.12 -8.30
CA ARG A 139 7.16 -0.76 -9.25
C ARG A 139 5.71 -0.59 -8.81
N ASP A 140 5.41 -0.82 -7.54
CA ASP A 140 4.06 -0.75 -7.00
C ASP A 140 3.48 0.67 -7.07
N LEU A 141 4.29 1.71 -6.84
CA LEU A 141 3.86 3.11 -7.00
C LEU A 141 3.33 3.41 -8.41
N ILE A 142 3.77 2.68 -9.42
CA ILE A 142 3.35 2.87 -10.81
C ILE A 142 2.29 1.85 -11.19
N GLY A 143 2.54 0.55 -10.98
CA GLY A 143 1.78 -0.53 -11.59
C GLY A 143 0.79 -1.23 -10.67
N HIS A 144 0.65 -0.83 -9.41
CA HIS A 144 -0.38 -1.38 -8.53
C HIS A 144 -1.75 -0.75 -8.80
N GLY A 145 -2.84 -1.44 -8.45
CA GLY A 145 -4.21 -0.92 -8.60
C GLY A 145 -4.48 0.38 -7.81
N GLU A 146 -3.74 0.61 -6.72
CA GLU A 146 -3.75 1.88 -5.97
C GLU A 146 -2.61 2.82 -6.37
N GLY A 147 -1.84 2.49 -7.39
CA GLY A 147 -0.77 3.30 -7.98
C GLY A 147 -1.23 4.10 -9.18
N ILE A 148 -0.26 4.65 -9.91
CA ILE A 148 -0.57 5.53 -11.07
C ILE A 148 -1.43 4.82 -12.11
N MET A 149 -1.09 3.60 -12.53
CA MET A 149 -1.86 2.88 -13.55
C MET A 149 -3.29 2.62 -13.08
N GLY A 150 -3.50 2.11 -11.86
CA GLY A 150 -4.86 1.88 -11.37
C GLY A 150 -5.70 3.15 -11.22
N ILE A 151 -5.08 4.29 -10.87
CA ILE A 151 -5.76 5.59 -10.86
C ILE A 151 -6.12 6.00 -12.29
N LEU A 152 -5.21 5.85 -13.26
CA LEU A 152 -5.47 6.23 -14.65
C LEU A 152 -6.53 5.35 -15.30
N ASP A 153 -6.56 4.06 -15.00
CA ASP A 153 -7.59 3.12 -15.45
C ASP A 153 -9.01 3.47 -14.95
N SER A 154 -9.11 4.23 -13.84
CA SER A 154 -10.40 4.66 -13.29
C SER A 154 -11.06 5.83 -14.04
N TYR A 155 -10.32 6.51 -14.92
CA TYR A 155 -10.90 7.62 -15.70
C TYR A 155 -11.86 7.11 -16.79
N PRO A 156 -13.06 7.71 -16.91
CA PRO A 156 -13.94 7.40 -18.01
C PRO A 156 -13.30 7.71 -19.37
N SER A 157 -13.51 6.87 -20.37
CA SER A 157 -12.91 7.00 -21.70
C SER A 157 -13.32 8.28 -22.44
N ASP A 158 -14.43 8.90 -22.05
CA ASP A 158 -14.98 10.15 -22.60
C ASP A 158 -14.64 11.39 -21.74
N PHE A 159 -13.76 11.25 -20.75
CA PHE A 159 -13.38 12.36 -19.89
C PHE A 159 -12.46 13.34 -20.62
N THR A 160 -13.01 14.44 -21.07
CA THR A 160 -12.34 15.40 -21.97
C THR A 160 -11.12 16.12 -21.37
N LEU A 161 -11.05 16.25 -20.03
CA LEU A 161 -9.90 16.88 -19.35
C LEU A 161 -8.68 15.97 -19.22
N ALA A 162 -8.88 14.67 -19.33
CA ALA A 162 -7.81 13.65 -19.30
C ALA A 162 -8.01 12.65 -20.45
N PRO A 163 -7.82 13.07 -21.70
CA PRO A 163 -7.95 12.20 -22.87
C PRO A 163 -6.85 11.11 -22.85
N PRO A 164 -7.04 9.98 -23.54
CA PRO A 164 -6.15 8.82 -23.49
C PRO A 164 -4.68 9.13 -23.78
N ASP A 165 -4.39 10.02 -24.72
CA ASP A 165 -3.02 10.42 -25.07
C ASP A 165 -2.33 11.17 -23.92
N ARG A 166 -3.08 11.94 -23.12
CA ARG A 166 -2.57 12.60 -21.91
C ARG A 166 -2.29 11.60 -20.80
N LEU A 167 -3.16 10.61 -20.60
CA LEU A 167 -2.97 9.55 -19.62
C LEU A 167 -1.77 8.68 -19.99
N GLU A 168 -1.64 8.29 -21.26
CA GLU A 168 -0.48 7.57 -21.79
C GLU A 168 0.84 8.34 -21.57
N ALA A 169 0.82 9.67 -21.79
CA ALA A 169 2.00 10.49 -21.57
C ALA A 169 2.43 10.52 -20.09
N ILE A 170 1.48 10.50 -19.15
CA ILE A 170 1.78 10.40 -17.71
C ILE A 170 2.46 9.06 -17.40
N GLU A 171 1.94 7.94 -17.89
CA GLU A 171 2.56 6.62 -17.69
C GLU A 171 3.98 6.56 -18.24
N LYS A 172 4.20 7.04 -19.46
CA LYS A 172 5.54 7.13 -20.07
C LYS A 172 6.51 7.93 -19.21
N GLN A 173 6.04 9.05 -18.65
CA GLN A 173 6.85 9.86 -17.74
C GLN A 173 7.17 9.11 -16.44
N CYS A 174 6.21 8.38 -15.87
CA CYS A 174 6.42 7.54 -14.68
C CYS A 174 7.43 6.43 -14.95
N LEU A 175 7.35 5.75 -16.10
CA LEU A 175 8.33 4.74 -16.50
C LEU A 175 9.73 5.33 -16.67
N HIS A 176 9.84 6.54 -17.23
CA HIS A 176 11.13 7.24 -17.32
C HIS A 176 11.73 7.51 -15.93
N TRP A 177 10.94 8.01 -14.97
CA TRP A 177 11.39 8.22 -13.60
C TRP A 177 11.73 6.93 -12.88
N ARG A 178 10.95 5.85 -13.08
CA ARG A 178 11.27 4.54 -12.53
C ARG A 178 12.69 4.10 -12.90
N TRP A 179 13.10 4.25 -14.16
CA TRP A 179 14.45 3.88 -14.59
C TRP A 179 15.55 4.70 -13.93
N LYS A 180 15.28 5.93 -13.54
CA LYS A 180 16.21 6.79 -12.81
C LYS A 180 16.38 6.40 -11.35
N ILE A 181 15.31 5.96 -10.69
CA ILE A 181 15.29 5.81 -9.23
C ILE A 181 15.24 4.37 -8.73
N LYS A 182 14.88 3.38 -9.56
CA LYS A 182 14.66 1.99 -9.13
C LYS A 182 15.84 1.32 -8.42
N ASP A 183 17.05 1.83 -8.61
CA ASP A 183 18.28 1.30 -8.02
C ASP A 183 18.85 2.19 -6.89
N ALA A 184 18.13 3.24 -6.51
CA ALA A 184 18.52 4.14 -5.43
C ALA A 184 18.19 3.57 -4.05
N VAL A 185 18.68 2.36 -3.74
CA VAL A 185 18.35 1.58 -2.53
C VAL A 185 18.63 2.35 -1.23
N HIS A 186 19.60 3.27 -1.23
CA HIS A 186 19.89 4.13 -0.07
C HIS A 186 18.71 5.02 0.34
N ARG A 187 17.71 5.17 -0.51
CA ARG A 187 16.48 5.91 -0.22
C ARG A 187 15.43 5.06 0.50
N LEU A 188 15.58 3.72 0.53
CA LEU A 188 14.65 2.85 1.24
C LEU A 188 14.57 3.26 2.71
N SER A 189 13.42 3.72 3.12
CA SER A 189 13.17 4.20 4.48
C SER A 189 11.92 3.56 5.06
N GLN A 190 11.79 3.64 6.38
CA GLN A 190 10.51 3.38 7.01
C GLN A 190 9.53 4.44 6.52
N VAL A 191 8.33 4.02 6.10
CA VAL A 191 7.27 4.89 5.58
C VAL A 191 5.93 4.52 6.21
N HIS A 192 4.99 5.43 6.14
CA HIS A 192 3.57 5.11 6.34
C HIS A 192 3.04 4.38 5.09
N GLY A 193 3.30 4.92 3.91
CA GLY A 193 2.95 4.36 2.61
C GLY A 193 1.59 4.78 2.07
N ASP A 194 0.78 5.48 2.87
CA ASP A 194 -0.50 6.10 2.49
C ASP A 194 -0.80 7.32 3.37
N PHE A 195 0.17 8.24 3.46
CA PHE A 195 0.16 9.36 4.40
C PHE A 195 -0.65 10.54 3.86
N HIS A 196 -1.97 10.45 3.96
CA HIS A 196 -2.89 11.49 3.52
C HIS A 196 -3.80 12.00 4.66
N PRO A 197 -4.49 13.14 4.54
CA PRO A 197 -5.21 13.79 5.64
C PRO A 197 -6.32 12.97 6.29
N TRP A 198 -6.88 11.97 5.62
CA TRP A 198 -7.92 11.09 6.19
C TRP A 198 -7.32 9.97 7.05
N ASN A 199 -6.03 9.63 6.87
CA ASN A 199 -5.32 8.64 7.66
C ASN A 199 -4.57 9.24 8.86
N VAL A 200 -4.73 10.53 9.11
CA VAL A 200 -4.16 11.23 10.26
C VAL A 200 -5.30 11.73 11.15
N LEU A 201 -5.34 11.27 12.38
CA LEU A 201 -6.24 11.79 13.41
C LEU A 201 -5.45 12.70 14.35
N PHE A 202 -5.94 13.93 14.54
CA PHE A 202 -5.46 14.78 15.62
C PHE A 202 -6.39 14.70 16.83
N GLN A 203 -5.79 14.53 18.00
CA GLN A 203 -6.45 14.66 19.28
C GLN A 203 -6.42 16.13 19.71
N GLU A 204 -6.03 16.41 20.95
CA GLU A 204 -5.79 17.79 21.37
C GLU A 204 -4.40 18.25 20.89
N GLY A 205 -4.30 19.54 20.48
CA GLY A 205 -3.04 20.12 20.05
C GLY A 205 -2.47 19.49 18.78
N THR A 206 -1.24 19.00 18.87
CA THR A 206 -0.49 18.32 17.80
C THR A 206 -0.38 16.81 18.00
N ASP A 207 -0.97 16.26 19.05
CA ASP A 207 -0.98 14.83 19.28
C ASP A 207 -1.76 14.12 18.18
N LEU A 208 -1.14 13.12 17.58
CA LEU A 208 -1.70 12.42 16.41
C LEU A 208 -1.71 10.91 16.59
N ALA A 209 -2.68 10.29 15.95
CA ALA A 209 -2.73 8.86 15.68
C ALA A 209 -2.83 8.63 14.17
N LEU A 210 -2.23 7.55 13.69
CA LEU A 210 -2.24 7.19 12.28
C LEU A 210 -3.10 5.96 12.05
N LEU A 211 -3.79 5.97 10.94
CA LEU A 211 -4.65 4.89 10.48
C LEU A 211 -4.05 4.32 9.19
N ASP A 212 -4.41 3.09 8.90
CA ASP A 212 -4.18 2.40 7.63
C ASP A 212 -2.73 2.46 7.09
N ARG A 213 -2.02 1.36 7.24
CA ARG A 213 -0.66 1.15 6.72
C ARG A 213 -0.63 -0.02 5.74
N SER A 214 -1.50 0.01 4.74
CA SER A 214 -1.76 -1.14 3.85
C SER A 214 -0.61 -1.44 2.88
N ARG A 215 0.22 -0.43 2.53
CA ARG A 215 1.28 -0.57 1.52
C ARG A 215 2.63 -1.08 2.07
N GLY A 216 2.68 -1.42 3.36
CA GLY A 216 3.86 -1.99 4.02
C GLY A 216 4.77 -0.94 4.65
N ALA A 217 5.77 -1.45 5.41
CA ALA A 217 6.55 -0.63 6.34
C ALA A 217 7.72 0.11 5.70
N TRP A 218 8.17 -0.27 4.53
CA TRP A 218 9.38 0.21 3.88
C TRP A 218 9.09 0.69 2.46
N GLY A 219 9.58 1.88 2.11
CA GLY A 219 9.32 2.45 0.79
C GLY A 219 10.20 3.65 0.45
N GLU A 220 9.73 4.42 -0.53
CA GLU A 220 10.32 5.69 -0.95
C GLU A 220 9.72 6.82 -0.10
N PRO A 221 10.52 7.58 0.66
CA PRO A 221 10.01 8.65 1.54
C PRO A 221 9.20 9.73 0.82
N ALA A 222 9.53 9.99 -0.44
CA ALA A 222 8.80 10.98 -1.24
C ALA A 222 7.33 10.59 -1.47
N ASP A 223 6.95 9.32 -1.33
CA ASP A 223 5.58 8.85 -1.41
C ASP A 223 4.72 9.49 -0.31
N ASP A 224 5.15 9.39 0.95
CA ASP A 224 4.43 9.99 2.09
C ASP A 224 4.35 11.52 1.98
N VAL A 225 5.46 12.17 1.61
CA VAL A 225 5.52 13.63 1.46
C VAL A 225 4.56 14.08 0.35
N SER A 226 4.57 13.38 -0.80
CA SER A 226 3.69 13.74 -1.91
C SER A 226 2.22 13.45 -1.61
N ALA A 227 1.91 12.36 -0.93
CA ALA A 227 0.54 12.02 -0.53
C ALA A 227 -0.09 13.08 0.40
N MET A 228 0.70 13.69 1.29
CA MET A 228 0.22 14.80 2.11
C MET A 228 0.16 16.11 1.32
N SER A 229 1.24 16.51 0.69
CA SER A 229 1.37 17.83 0.07
C SER A 229 0.44 18.04 -1.14
N ILE A 230 0.14 16.99 -1.91
CA ILE A 230 -0.83 17.06 -3.01
C ILE A 230 -2.23 17.47 -2.51
N ASN A 231 -2.59 17.13 -1.28
CA ASN A 231 -3.87 17.51 -0.71
C ASN A 231 -3.96 19.03 -0.45
N TYR A 232 -2.88 19.70 -0.05
CA TYR A 232 -2.88 21.16 0.04
C TYR A 232 -3.12 21.81 -1.33
N ILE A 233 -2.50 21.27 -2.38
CA ILE A 233 -2.74 21.70 -3.75
C ILE A 233 -4.20 21.46 -4.14
N PHE A 234 -4.73 20.26 -3.89
CA PHE A 234 -6.10 19.87 -4.23
C PHE A 234 -7.15 20.78 -3.58
N PHE A 235 -7.03 21.03 -2.27
CA PHE A 235 -7.95 21.91 -1.55
C PHE A 235 -7.88 23.36 -2.08
N SER A 236 -6.67 23.86 -2.36
CA SER A 236 -6.48 25.21 -2.93
C SER A 236 -7.08 25.33 -4.33
N LEU A 237 -6.86 24.33 -5.19
CA LEU A 237 -7.42 24.32 -6.55
C LEU A 237 -8.95 24.28 -6.54
N ARG A 238 -9.55 23.48 -5.66
CA ARG A 238 -11.02 23.45 -5.52
C ARG A 238 -11.60 24.79 -5.12
N GLN A 239 -10.88 25.56 -4.30
CA GLN A 239 -11.36 26.84 -3.78
C GLN A 239 -11.10 28.00 -4.75
N SER A 240 -9.92 28.06 -5.38
CA SER A 240 -9.43 29.23 -6.09
C SER A 240 -8.88 28.98 -7.49
N GLY A 241 -8.85 27.72 -7.94
CA GLY A 241 -8.28 27.31 -9.23
C GLY A 241 -6.74 27.38 -9.30
N ARG A 242 -6.07 27.74 -8.21
CA ARG A 242 -4.60 27.87 -8.13
C ARG A 242 -4.10 27.68 -6.71
N LEU A 243 -2.82 27.36 -6.52
CA LEU A 243 -2.21 27.21 -5.20
C LEU A 243 -1.88 28.60 -4.61
N VAL A 244 -2.70 29.08 -3.68
CA VAL A 244 -2.60 30.40 -3.02
C VAL A 244 -3.12 30.35 -1.58
N GLY A 245 -2.92 31.46 -0.86
CA GLY A 245 -3.50 31.70 0.47
C GLY A 245 -3.05 30.67 1.50
N PRO A 246 -3.96 30.27 2.41
CA PRO A 246 -3.65 29.36 3.50
C PRO A 246 -3.00 28.04 3.06
N PHE A 247 -3.48 27.43 1.99
CA PHE A 247 -2.96 26.16 1.49
C PHE A 247 -1.57 26.28 0.85
N ARG A 248 -1.26 27.45 0.26
CA ARG A 248 0.09 27.74 -0.21
C ARG A 248 1.06 27.83 0.98
N GLU A 249 0.64 28.48 2.05
CA GLU A 249 1.45 28.58 3.27
C GLU A 249 1.71 27.21 3.91
N LEU A 250 0.66 26.34 3.99
CA LEU A 250 0.82 24.97 4.48
C LEU A 250 1.73 24.11 3.59
N TYR A 251 1.70 24.34 2.28
CA TYR A 251 2.54 23.64 1.33
C TYR A 251 4.01 24.04 1.44
N ASP A 252 4.28 25.29 1.81
CA ASP A 252 5.63 25.86 1.91
C ASP A 252 6.29 25.56 3.27
N LEU A 253 5.51 25.10 4.31
CA LEU A 253 6.01 24.62 5.59
C LEU A 253 6.64 23.23 5.47
#